data_0f62371ded5ede03945f96f40bfadd9f
#
_entry.id   0f62371ded5ede03945f96f40bfadd9f
#
_cell.length_a   1.000
_cell.length_b   1.000
_cell.length_c   1.000
_cell.angle_alpha   90.00
_cell.angle_beta   90.00
_cell.angle_gamma   90.00
#
_symmetry.space_group_name_H-M   'P 1'
#
loop_
_entity.id
_entity.type
_entity.pdbx_description
1 polymer ?
#
loop_
_entity_poly.entity_id
_entity_poly.type
_entity_poly.pdbx_seq_one_letter_code
_entity_poly.pdbx_strand_id
1 'polypeptide(L)'
;MNKFKYYFVLLLAGIAIVSCSKKDDDDVVVTPVRDYAVQYKADNDSIEKFLKSNYIENVTADFDVKISKITDATTQVSIWDQTTYKLENRDVYSDGITYKVYYLTLRKGAGESPTNTDKVSTAYSCYLLNGTLADSSYGLPFTANLFPYANSNTVIQGWAEILPKFKTSSSSTVANDGTITYNDYGAGVMFLPSGLAYYANSSSAIPAYTPIYFTFKLFDLQRMDNEYNSSSNGIVFVGDGVPDYLEDVNGDGYLYDFRNTTKYPNPPKDLIDDTDGDGIADFLDFDDDGDGFSTRFEITKATGEVGIVNG
;
A
#
# COMPACT_ATOMS: atom_id res chain seq x y z
N MET A 1 21.86 -2.95 78.37
CA MET A 1 20.73 -2.77 77.43
C MET A 1 21.13 -2.27 76.07
N ASN A 2 22.40 -2.23 75.70
CA ASN A 2 22.85 -1.66 74.40
C ASN A 2 23.40 -2.67 73.38
N LYS A 3 23.64 -3.92 73.73
CA LYS A 3 24.19 -4.90 72.79
C LYS A 3 23.16 -5.44 71.80
N PHE A 4 21.89 -5.48 72.18
CA PHE A 4 20.81 -5.98 71.32
C PHE A 4 20.48 -5.04 70.15
N LYS A 5 20.67 -3.73 70.31
CA LYS A 5 20.52 -2.74 69.28
C LYS A 5 21.54 -2.86 68.15
N TYR A 6 22.79 -3.21 68.48
CA TYR A 6 23.84 -3.38 67.49
C TYR A 6 23.69 -4.65 66.67
N TYR A 7 23.17 -5.74 67.23
CA TYR A 7 22.90 -6.96 66.52
C TYR A 7 21.68 -6.79 65.55
N PHE A 8 20.70 -5.98 65.95
CA PHE A 8 19.56 -5.68 65.09
C PHE A 8 19.93 -4.78 63.88
N VAL A 9 20.81 -3.81 64.10
CA VAL A 9 21.34 -2.95 63.03
C VAL A 9 22.28 -3.75 62.10
N LEU A 10 23.07 -4.67 62.61
CA LEU A 10 23.93 -5.58 61.83
C LEU A 10 23.09 -6.57 61.00
N LEU A 11 21.98 -7.08 61.53
CA LEU A 11 21.04 -7.94 60.82
C LEU A 11 20.34 -7.20 59.68
N LEU A 12 19.91 -5.95 59.92
CA LEU A 12 19.31 -5.07 58.89
C LEU A 12 20.32 -4.69 57.82
N ALA A 13 21.58 -4.43 58.15
CA ALA A 13 22.65 -4.17 57.19
C ALA A 13 23.00 -5.40 56.33
N GLY A 14 22.94 -6.62 56.94
CA GLY A 14 23.12 -7.88 56.21
C GLY A 14 22.04 -8.19 55.20
N ILE A 15 20.77 -7.79 55.47
CA ILE A 15 19.64 -7.97 54.53
C ILE A 15 19.69 -6.98 53.39
N ALA A 16 20.25 -5.78 53.60
CA ALA A 16 20.40 -4.78 52.53
C ALA A 16 21.44 -5.12 51.45
N ILE A 17 22.39 -6.05 51.76
CA ILE A 17 23.45 -6.43 50.82
C ILE A 17 23.03 -7.61 49.91
N VAL A 18 21.96 -8.34 50.26
CA VAL A 18 21.47 -9.48 49.46
C VAL A 18 20.39 -9.07 48.42
N SER A 19 19.94 -7.81 48.48
CA SER A 19 18.90 -7.31 47.60
C SER A 19 19.41 -6.62 46.34
N CYS A 20 20.67 -6.77 45.96
CA CYS A 20 21.18 -6.23 44.68
C CYS A 20 22.05 -7.26 43.98
N SER A 21 21.46 -8.11 43.18
CA SER A 21 21.97 -8.61 41.90
C SER A 21 21.10 -9.76 41.37
N LYS A 22 19.89 -9.47 40.92
CA LYS A 22 19.39 -10.08 39.71
C LYS A 22 19.34 -8.95 38.68
N LYS A 23 20.41 -8.81 37.93
CA LYS A 23 20.27 -8.43 36.54
C LYS A 23 19.57 -9.64 35.90
N ASP A 24 18.28 -9.59 35.81
CA ASP A 24 17.60 -10.27 34.72
C ASP A 24 18.05 -9.49 33.45
N ASP A 25 19.22 -9.87 32.93
CA ASP A 25 19.53 -9.70 31.53
C ASP A 25 18.54 -10.66 30.82
N ASP A 26 17.24 -10.27 30.77
CA ASP A 26 16.38 -10.71 29.74
C ASP A 26 16.95 -10.09 28.45
N ASP A 27 17.94 -10.80 27.91
CA ASP A 27 18.33 -10.58 26.52
C ASP A 27 17.04 -10.71 25.70
N VAL A 28 16.46 -9.57 25.34
CA VAL A 28 15.36 -9.53 24.39
C VAL A 28 15.95 -10.14 23.13
N VAL A 29 15.67 -11.42 22.92
CA VAL A 29 16.05 -12.12 21.70
C VAL A 29 15.30 -11.45 20.57
N VAL A 30 15.90 -10.40 19.99
CA VAL A 30 15.37 -9.76 18.80
C VAL A 30 15.50 -10.76 17.67
N THR A 31 14.40 -11.41 17.34
CA THR A 31 14.35 -12.29 16.17
C THR A 31 14.62 -11.42 14.93
N PRO A 32 15.68 -11.70 14.16
CA PRO A 32 15.95 -10.91 12.95
C PRO A 32 14.76 -10.94 11.99
N VAL A 33 14.50 -9.80 11.35
CA VAL A 33 13.53 -9.73 10.29
C VAL A 33 13.96 -10.67 9.17
N ARG A 34 13.03 -11.42 8.58
CA ARG A 34 13.32 -12.36 7.49
C ARG A 34 13.84 -11.61 6.28
N ASP A 35 14.66 -12.27 5.48
CA ASP A 35 15.08 -11.77 4.18
C ASP A 35 13.88 -11.69 3.22
N TYR A 36 13.78 -10.58 2.47
CA TYR A 36 12.65 -10.32 1.58
C TYR A 36 12.54 -11.37 0.46
N ALA A 37 13.64 -11.77 -0.16
CA ALA A 37 13.62 -12.75 -1.25
C ALA A 37 13.19 -14.14 -0.76
N VAL A 38 13.66 -14.53 0.44
CA VAL A 38 13.29 -15.81 1.08
C VAL A 38 11.81 -15.82 1.44
N GLN A 39 11.31 -14.73 2.05
CA GLN A 39 9.90 -14.64 2.42
C GLN A 39 9.00 -14.56 1.18
N TYR A 40 9.38 -13.76 0.18
CA TYR A 40 8.62 -13.65 -1.06
C TYR A 40 8.45 -14.99 -1.77
N LYS A 41 9.52 -15.82 -1.80
CA LYS A 41 9.39 -17.17 -2.37
C LYS A 41 8.30 -17.98 -1.67
N ALA A 42 8.26 -17.96 -0.34
CA ALA A 42 7.25 -18.68 0.43
C ALA A 42 5.84 -18.12 0.21
N ASP A 43 5.71 -16.80 0.11
CA ASP A 43 4.45 -16.12 -0.16
C ASP A 43 3.92 -16.45 -1.55
N ASN A 44 4.79 -16.35 -2.58
CA ASN A 44 4.40 -16.64 -3.95
C ASN A 44 3.99 -18.11 -4.12
N ASP A 45 4.75 -19.05 -3.55
CA ASP A 45 4.39 -20.48 -3.54
C ASP A 45 3.00 -20.70 -2.90
N SER A 46 2.70 -19.97 -1.82
CA SER A 46 1.40 -20.02 -1.12
C SER A 46 0.27 -19.42 -1.95
N ILE A 47 0.49 -18.27 -2.58
CA ILE A 47 -0.47 -17.60 -3.47
C ILE A 47 -0.77 -18.48 -4.68
N GLU A 48 0.26 -18.98 -5.37
CA GLU A 48 0.04 -19.88 -6.51
C GLU A 48 -0.70 -21.16 -6.14
N LYS A 49 -0.35 -21.76 -4.98
CA LYS A 49 -1.08 -22.92 -4.46
C LYS A 49 -2.55 -22.57 -4.21
N PHE A 50 -2.84 -21.41 -3.63
CA PHE A 50 -4.20 -20.94 -3.40
C PHE A 50 -4.94 -20.78 -4.74
N LEU A 51 -4.35 -20.10 -5.72
CA LEU A 51 -4.94 -19.88 -7.04
C LEU A 51 -5.26 -21.18 -7.78
N LYS A 52 -4.41 -22.20 -7.62
CA LYS A 52 -4.55 -23.53 -8.24
C LYS A 52 -5.52 -24.46 -7.50
N SER A 53 -5.78 -24.22 -6.20
CA SER A 53 -6.63 -25.08 -5.37
C SER A 53 -7.98 -24.50 -4.99
N ASN A 54 -8.27 -23.25 -5.42
CA ASN A 54 -9.53 -22.57 -5.16
C ASN A 54 -10.17 -22.11 -6.47
N TYR A 55 -11.48 -21.88 -6.43
CA TYR A 55 -12.27 -21.41 -7.57
C TYR A 55 -13.17 -20.24 -7.16
N ILE A 56 -13.62 -19.47 -8.13
CA ILE A 56 -14.60 -18.40 -7.92
C ILE A 56 -15.97 -19.05 -7.86
N GLU A 57 -16.52 -19.18 -6.65
CA GLU A 57 -17.82 -19.81 -6.46
C GLU A 57 -18.96 -18.91 -6.91
N ASN A 58 -18.85 -17.61 -6.63
CA ASN A 58 -19.87 -16.64 -7.02
C ASN A 58 -19.26 -15.24 -7.15
N VAL A 59 -19.80 -14.46 -8.07
CA VAL A 59 -19.63 -13.00 -8.17
C VAL A 59 -21.03 -12.41 -8.22
N THR A 60 -21.38 -11.57 -7.25
CA THR A 60 -22.67 -10.89 -7.23
C THR A 60 -22.79 -9.81 -8.32
N ALA A 61 -23.98 -9.27 -8.53
CA ALA A 61 -24.18 -8.13 -9.43
C ALA A 61 -23.37 -6.87 -9.00
N ASP A 62 -23.10 -6.75 -7.70
CA ASP A 62 -22.29 -5.69 -7.12
C ASP A 62 -20.80 -6.05 -7.00
N PHE A 63 -20.35 -7.13 -7.66
CA PHE A 63 -18.97 -7.61 -7.67
C PHE A 63 -18.41 -8.02 -6.29
N ASP A 64 -19.26 -8.45 -5.36
CA ASP A 64 -18.79 -9.18 -4.19
C ASP A 64 -18.43 -10.60 -4.60
N VAL A 65 -17.23 -11.04 -4.20
CA VAL A 65 -16.64 -12.29 -4.67
C VAL A 65 -16.62 -13.30 -3.54
N LYS A 66 -17.08 -14.51 -3.82
CA LYS A 66 -16.88 -15.68 -2.96
C LYS A 66 -15.89 -16.63 -3.60
N ILE A 67 -14.78 -16.86 -2.93
CA ILE A 67 -13.77 -17.87 -3.32
C ILE A 67 -13.88 -19.06 -2.39
N SER A 68 -13.88 -20.27 -2.97
CA SER A 68 -14.00 -21.51 -2.22
C SER A 68 -12.97 -22.54 -2.70
N LYS A 69 -12.62 -23.47 -1.81
CA LYS A 69 -11.70 -24.55 -2.13
C LYS A 69 -12.34 -25.52 -3.12
N ILE A 70 -11.59 -25.97 -4.10
CA ILE A 70 -12.03 -27.02 -5.04
C ILE A 70 -12.21 -28.33 -4.29
N THR A 71 -13.39 -28.90 -4.40
CA THR A 71 -13.77 -30.22 -3.86
C THR A 71 -14.12 -31.21 -4.97
N ASP A 72 -14.48 -30.69 -6.15
CA ASP A 72 -14.79 -31.46 -7.35
C ASP A 72 -14.14 -30.81 -8.58
N ALA A 73 -12.98 -31.34 -8.98
CA ALA A 73 -12.24 -30.81 -10.12
C ALA A 73 -12.91 -31.07 -11.49
N THR A 74 -14.00 -31.82 -11.53
CA THR A 74 -14.74 -32.04 -12.79
C THR A 74 -15.71 -30.92 -13.13
N THR A 75 -16.12 -30.13 -12.13
CA THR A 75 -17.08 -29.03 -12.27
C THR A 75 -16.56 -27.67 -11.82
N GLN A 76 -15.48 -27.64 -11.01
CA GLN A 76 -14.91 -26.46 -10.40
C GLN A 76 -13.54 -26.16 -11.04
N VAL A 77 -13.49 -25.10 -11.86
CA VAL A 77 -12.25 -24.68 -12.51
C VAL A 77 -11.47 -23.75 -11.58
N SER A 78 -10.18 -24.02 -11.42
CA SER A 78 -9.30 -23.21 -10.54
C SER A 78 -9.28 -21.74 -10.97
N ILE A 79 -8.94 -20.83 -10.02
CA ILE A 79 -8.71 -19.40 -10.35
C ILE A 79 -7.57 -19.29 -11.37
N TRP A 80 -6.61 -20.21 -11.31
CA TRP A 80 -5.46 -20.24 -12.22
C TRP A 80 -5.86 -20.57 -13.67
N ASP A 81 -6.80 -21.50 -13.87
CA ASP A 81 -7.13 -22.04 -15.19
C ASP A 81 -8.42 -21.45 -15.79
N GLN A 82 -9.26 -20.77 -14.97
CA GLN A 82 -10.50 -20.16 -15.46
C GLN A 82 -10.23 -19.00 -16.41
N THR A 83 -11.15 -18.75 -17.33
CA THR A 83 -11.03 -17.73 -18.36
C THR A 83 -12.09 -16.62 -18.30
N THR A 84 -13.06 -16.72 -17.38
CA THR A 84 -14.14 -15.73 -17.22
C THR A 84 -13.61 -14.39 -16.72
N TYR A 85 -12.75 -14.44 -15.69
CA TYR A 85 -12.05 -13.28 -15.15
C TYR A 85 -10.56 -13.54 -15.30
N LYS A 86 -9.94 -12.89 -16.28
CA LYS A 86 -8.55 -13.15 -16.62
C LYS A 86 -7.64 -12.95 -15.41
N LEU A 87 -6.87 -13.98 -15.06
CA LEU A 87 -5.78 -13.87 -14.10
C LEU A 87 -4.62 -13.15 -14.78
N GLU A 88 -4.27 -11.99 -14.26
CA GLU A 88 -3.19 -11.14 -14.73
C GLU A 88 -2.13 -11.00 -13.64
N ASN A 89 -0.98 -10.47 -13.97
CA ASN A 89 0.04 -10.14 -12.98
C ASN A 89 0.72 -8.82 -13.34
N ARG A 90 1.30 -8.18 -12.30
CA ARG A 90 2.19 -7.05 -12.39
C ARG A 90 3.49 -7.38 -11.66
N ASP A 91 4.60 -7.10 -12.29
CA ASP A 91 5.91 -7.12 -11.65
C ASP A 91 6.15 -5.78 -10.93
N VAL A 92 6.55 -5.85 -9.65
CA VAL A 92 6.76 -4.70 -8.77
C VAL A 92 8.16 -4.78 -8.20
N TYR A 93 9.00 -3.79 -8.48
CA TYR A 93 10.33 -3.69 -7.90
C TYR A 93 10.24 -2.99 -6.54
N SER A 94 10.65 -3.68 -5.49
CA SER A 94 10.73 -3.17 -4.11
C SER A 94 11.66 -4.05 -3.27
N ASP A 95 12.28 -3.51 -2.24
CA ASP A 95 13.13 -4.25 -1.30
C ASP A 95 14.28 -5.01 -1.97
N GLY A 96 14.78 -4.48 -3.11
CA GLY A 96 15.85 -5.07 -3.91
C GLY A 96 15.47 -6.32 -4.71
N ILE A 97 14.19 -6.66 -4.79
CA ILE A 97 13.66 -7.81 -5.53
C ILE A 97 12.48 -7.40 -6.41
N THR A 98 12.07 -8.28 -7.32
CA THR A 98 10.85 -8.11 -8.12
C THR A 98 9.77 -9.05 -7.62
N TYR A 99 8.68 -8.47 -7.10
CA TYR A 99 7.47 -9.19 -6.72
C TYR A 99 6.56 -9.37 -7.92
N LYS A 100 6.00 -10.56 -8.09
CA LYS A 100 4.87 -10.79 -9.00
C LYS A 100 3.57 -10.70 -8.21
N VAL A 101 2.73 -9.75 -8.56
CA VAL A 101 1.43 -9.53 -7.93
C VAL A 101 0.34 -10.00 -8.87
N TYR A 102 -0.42 -11.03 -8.46
CA TYR A 102 -1.55 -11.53 -9.23
C TYR A 102 -2.81 -10.74 -8.95
N TYR A 103 -3.64 -10.54 -9.98
CA TYR A 103 -4.94 -9.91 -9.82
C TYR A 103 -5.97 -10.42 -10.85
N LEU A 104 -7.26 -10.25 -10.52
CA LEU A 104 -8.39 -10.56 -11.40
C LEU A 104 -9.13 -9.26 -11.71
N THR A 105 -9.41 -9.02 -12.97
CA THR A 105 -10.28 -7.94 -13.41
C THR A 105 -11.71 -8.47 -13.52
N LEU A 106 -12.58 -8.10 -12.57
CA LEU A 106 -14.01 -8.39 -12.61
C LEU A 106 -14.74 -7.41 -13.51
N ARG A 107 -14.43 -6.13 -13.35
CA ARG A 107 -14.82 -5.02 -14.22
C ARG A 107 -13.72 -3.95 -14.21
N LYS A 108 -13.29 -3.54 -15.40
CA LYS A 108 -12.21 -2.56 -15.55
C LYS A 108 -12.55 -1.20 -14.93
N GLY A 109 -13.81 -0.79 -15.01
CA GLY A 109 -14.27 0.57 -14.77
C GLY A 109 -14.31 1.39 -16.07
N ALA A 110 -15.11 2.48 -16.08
CA ALA A 110 -15.32 3.29 -17.26
C ALA A 110 -14.91 4.77 -17.09
N GLY A 111 -14.46 5.16 -15.91
CA GLY A 111 -13.90 6.49 -15.62
C GLY A 111 -12.41 6.58 -15.91
N GLU A 112 -11.68 7.31 -15.07
CA GLU A 112 -10.23 7.51 -15.17
C GLU A 112 -9.46 6.44 -14.39
N SER A 113 -8.22 6.15 -14.79
CA SER A 113 -7.29 5.35 -14.00
C SER A 113 -6.55 6.26 -13.02
N PRO A 114 -6.43 5.89 -11.75
CA PRO A 114 -5.51 6.61 -10.86
C PRO A 114 -4.06 6.32 -11.25
N THR A 115 -3.15 7.20 -10.85
CA THR A 115 -1.74 6.88 -10.67
C THR A 115 -1.52 6.30 -9.26
N ASN A 116 -0.34 5.78 -8.99
CA ASN A 116 0.02 5.29 -7.65
C ASN A 116 0.24 6.42 -6.62
N THR A 117 0.11 7.67 -7.02
CA THR A 117 0.25 8.86 -6.17
C THR A 117 -1.09 9.52 -5.84
N ASP A 118 -2.16 9.14 -6.52
CA ASP A 118 -3.50 9.70 -6.35
C ASP A 118 -4.16 9.29 -5.02
N LYS A 119 -5.21 10.00 -4.70
CA LYS A 119 -6.14 9.67 -3.64
C LYS A 119 -7.41 9.05 -4.23
N VAL A 120 -7.87 7.94 -3.67
CA VAL A 120 -8.99 7.17 -4.23
C VAL A 120 -10.12 6.99 -3.24
N SER A 121 -11.34 6.86 -3.78
CA SER A 121 -12.52 6.38 -3.05
C SER A 121 -12.80 4.92 -3.42
N THR A 122 -12.81 4.03 -2.43
CA THR A 122 -12.86 2.58 -2.66
C THR A 122 -13.61 1.87 -1.53
N ALA A 123 -14.11 0.66 -1.80
CA ALA A 123 -14.57 -0.27 -0.78
C ALA A 123 -13.84 -1.60 -0.94
N TYR A 124 -13.63 -2.33 0.16
CA TYR A 124 -12.86 -3.56 0.13
C TYR A 124 -13.28 -4.60 1.16
N SER A 125 -12.84 -5.83 0.95
CA SER A 125 -12.72 -6.87 1.96
C SER A 125 -11.36 -7.55 1.84
N CYS A 126 -10.66 -7.70 2.96
CA CYS A 126 -9.35 -8.33 3.09
C CYS A 126 -9.48 -9.71 3.69
N TYR A 127 -8.84 -10.68 3.09
CA TYR A 127 -8.89 -12.08 3.53
C TYR A 127 -7.49 -12.69 3.64
N LEU A 128 -7.33 -13.58 4.61
CA LEU A 128 -6.23 -14.55 4.63
C LEU A 128 -6.46 -15.62 3.54
N LEU A 129 -5.40 -16.29 3.06
CA LEU A 129 -5.53 -17.35 2.05
C LEU A 129 -6.33 -18.59 2.54
N ASN A 130 -6.64 -18.70 3.82
CA ASN A 130 -7.54 -19.71 4.35
C ASN A 130 -9.03 -19.31 4.27
N GLY A 131 -9.35 -18.14 3.71
CA GLY A 131 -10.70 -17.61 3.58
C GLY A 131 -11.22 -16.83 4.80
N THR A 132 -10.41 -16.65 5.84
CA THR A 132 -10.80 -15.84 7.01
C THR A 132 -10.83 -14.36 6.62
N LEU A 133 -11.97 -13.68 6.86
CA LEU A 133 -12.08 -12.23 6.73
C LEU A 133 -11.23 -11.58 7.83
N ALA A 134 -10.24 -10.79 7.42
CA ALA A 134 -9.32 -10.10 8.32
C ALA A 134 -9.71 -8.64 8.55
N ASP A 135 -10.23 -7.97 7.51
CA ASP A 135 -10.64 -6.57 7.56
C ASP A 135 -11.64 -6.26 6.44
N SER A 136 -12.44 -5.21 6.58
CA SER A 136 -13.41 -4.81 5.56
C SER A 136 -13.89 -3.38 5.78
N SER A 137 -14.18 -2.67 4.71
CA SER A 137 -14.94 -1.42 4.75
C SER A 137 -16.47 -1.66 4.87
N TYR A 138 -16.90 -2.91 4.98
CA TYR A 138 -18.33 -3.31 5.04
C TYR A 138 -19.18 -2.76 3.89
N GLY A 139 -18.56 -2.64 2.69
CA GLY A 139 -19.20 -2.08 1.50
C GLY A 139 -19.31 -0.56 1.48
N LEU A 140 -18.89 0.12 2.54
CA LEU A 140 -18.89 1.58 2.61
C LEU A 140 -17.66 2.15 1.89
N PRO A 141 -17.83 3.20 1.09
CA PRO A 141 -16.70 3.92 0.51
C PRO A 141 -15.82 4.53 1.60
N PHE A 142 -14.51 4.37 1.47
CA PHE A 142 -13.55 5.10 2.26
C PHE A 142 -12.51 5.74 1.33
N THR A 143 -11.90 6.81 1.79
CA THR A 143 -10.88 7.53 1.04
C THR A 143 -9.50 7.10 1.48
N ALA A 144 -8.63 6.75 0.52
CA ALA A 144 -7.28 6.30 0.77
C ALA A 144 -6.28 7.05 -0.12
N ASN A 145 -5.14 7.42 0.46
CA ASN A 145 -4.01 7.94 -0.28
C ASN A 145 -3.15 6.76 -0.75
N LEU A 146 -2.80 6.72 -2.03
CA LEU A 146 -1.92 5.69 -2.58
C LEU A 146 -0.45 5.99 -2.30
N PHE A 147 -0.09 7.26 -2.15
CA PHE A 147 1.27 7.69 -1.86
C PHE A 147 1.57 7.71 -0.34
N PRO A 148 2.71 7.13 0.11
CA PRO A 148 2.99 6.90 1.53
C PRO A 148 3.28 8.15 2.37
N TYR A 149 3.65 9.28 1.76
CA TYR A 149 3.88 10.54 2.51
C TYR A 149 2.61 11.30 2.85
N ALA A 150 1.49 10.94 2.28
CA ALA A 150 0.22 11.50 2.68
C ALA A 150 -0.07 11.14 4.16
N ASN A 151 -0.19 12.14 5.01
CA ASN A 151 -0.16 12.06 6.48
C ASN A 151 -1.29 11.23 7.12
N SER A 152 -2.25 10.71 6.38
CA SER A 152 -3.36 9.94 6.91
C SER A 152 -4.00 9.05 5.85
N ASN A 153 -4.58 7.94 6.29
CA ASN A 153 -5.28 6.97 5.43
C ASN A 153 -4.43 6.42 4.28
N THR A 154 -3.11 6.36 4.45
CA THR A 154 -2.23 5.69 3.49
C THR A 154 -2.45 4.19 3.54
N VAL A 155 -2.59 3.58 2.39
CA VAL A 155 -2.74 2.12 2.25
C VAL A 155 -1.40 1.42 2.09
N ILE A 156 -1.40 0.09 2.20
CA ILE A 156 -0.22 -0.74 1.92
C ILE A 156 0.18 -0.65 0.46
N GLN A 157 1.47 -0.86 0.16
CA GLN A 157 2.04 -0.68 -1.18
C GLN A 157 1.29 -1.44 -2.27
N GLY A 158 0.84 -2.66 -2.01
CA GLY A 158 0.12 -3.47 -3.00
C GLY A 158 -1.13 -2.79 -3.60
N TRP A 159 -1.76 -1.87 -2.87
CA TRP A 159 -2.88 -1.08 -3.40
C TRP A 159 -2.43 -0.07 -4.46
N ALA A 160 -1.36 0.67 -4.17
CA ALA A 160 -0.76 1.62 -5.09
C ALA A 160 -0.27 0.95 -6.38
N GLU A 161 0.09 -0.33 -6.31
CA GLU A 161 0.57 -1.11 -7.45
C GLU A 161 -0.57 -1.67 -8.33
N ILE A 162 -1.74 -1.93 -7.75
CA ILE A 162 -2.83 -2.63 -8.48
C ILE A 162 -3.95 -1.69 -8.89
N LEU A 163 -4.32 -0.69 -8.09
CA LEU A 163 -5.42 0.20 -8.46
C LEU A 163 -5.21 0.97 -9.76
N PRO A 164 -3.99 1.39 -10.16
CA PRO A 164 -3.75 1.99 -11.47
C PRO A 164 -4.12 1.09 -12.67
N LYS A 165 -4.22 -0.22 -12.45
CA LYS A 165 -4.69 -1.16 -13.49
C LYS A 165 -6.21 -1.10 -13.71
N PHE A 166 -6.94 -0.33 -12.91
CA PHE A 166 -8.40 -0.18 -12.99
C PHE A 166 -8.77 1.27 -13.31
N LYS A 167 -10.08 1.49 -13.50
CA LYS A 167 -10.66 2.81 -13.69
C LYS A 167 -11.76 3.04 -12.67
N THR A 168 -12.01 4.29 -12.37
CA THR A 168 -13.12 4.73 -11.51
C THR A 168 -14.49 4.52 -12.18
N SER A 169 -15.54 4.99 -11.53
CA SER A 169 -16.88 5.03 -12.10
C SER A 169 -16.97 6.01 -13.28
N SER A 170 -17.86 5.73 -14.23
CA SER A 170 -18.18 6.66 -15.32
C SER A 170 -18.96 7.88 -14.85
N SER A 171 -19.74 7.72 -13.78
CA SER A 171 -20.54 8.76 -13.16
C SER A 171 -21.01 8.36 -11.77
N SER A 172 -21.46 9.34 -10.98
CA SER A 172 -22.16 9.11 -9.74
C SER A 172 -23.46 9.90 -9.68
N THR A 173 -24.43 9.38 -8.92
CA THR A 173 -25.71 10.07 -8.65
C THR A 173 -25.94 10.12 -7.15
N VAL A 174 -26.42 11.25 -6.66
CA VAL A 174 -26.75 11.45 -5.24
C VAL A 174 -28.28 11.45 -5.10
N ALA A 175 -28.79 10.52 -4.32
CA ALA A 175 -30.23 10.48 -3.99
C ALA A 175 -30.60 11.55 -2.95
N ASN A 176 -31.90 11.80 -2.76
CA ASN A 176 -32.37 12.82 -1.81
C ASN A 176 -32.02 12.51 -0.34
N ASP A 177 -31.76 11.27 -0.01
CA ASP A 177 -31.31 10.81 1.31
C ASP A 177 -29.80 10.87 1.53
N GLY A 178 -29.06 11.37 0.52
CA GLY A 178 -27.60 11.46 0.52
C GLY A 178 -26.87 10.18 0.06
N THR A 179 -27.59 9.13 -0.30
CA THR A 179 -26.98 7.90 -0.84
C THR A 179 -26.33 8.19 -2.19
N ILE A 180 -25.06 7.77 -2.35
CA ILE A 180 -24.32 7.91 -3.61
C ILE A 180 -24.33 6.57 -4.33
N THR A 181 -24.75 6.57 -5.59
CA THR A 181 -24.65 5.41 -6.50
C THR A 181 -23.58 5.68 -7.52
N TYR A 182 -22.63 4.77 -7.65
CA TYR A 182 -21.54 4.82 -8.62
C TYR A 182 -21.82 3.88 -9.79
N ASN A 183 -21.73 4.38 -11.02
CA ASN A 183 -22.00 3.63 -12.23
C ASN A 183 -20.71 3.17 -12.89
N ASP A 184 -20.66 1.91 -13.32
CA ASP A 184 -19.55 1.31 -14.06
C ASP A 184 -18.17 1.45 -13.38
N TYR A 185 -18.15 1.45 -12.05
CA TYR A 185 -16.91 1.49 -11.26
C TYR A 185 -16.02 0.26 -11.49
N GLY A 186 -14.71 0.41 -11.28
CA GLY A 186 -13.74 -0.70 -11.33
C GLY A 186 -13.94 -1.68 -10.19
N ALA A 187 -13.79 -2.97 -10.45
CA ALA A 187 -13.87 -4.01 -9.42
C ALA A 187 -12.89 -5.15 -9.72
N GLY A 188 -12.22 -5.65 -8.70
CA GLY A 188 -11.21 -6.69 -8.87
C GLY A 188 -10.87 -7.45 -7.59
N VAL A 189 -9.95 -8.38 -7.76
CA VAL A 189 -9.32 -9.14 -6.67
C VAL A 189 -7.81 -9.01 -6.84
N MET A 190 -7.05 -8.72 -5.78
CA MET A 190 -5.59 -8.71 -5.80
C MET A 190 -5.04 -9.64 -4.73
N PHE A 191 -3.96 -10.36 -5.07
CA PHE A 191 -3.28 -11.31 -4.21
C PHE A 191 -1.89 -10.77 -3.89
N LEU A 192 -1.67 -10.39 -2.63
CA LEU A 192 -0.48 -9.64 -2.22
C LEU A 192 0.47 -10.51 -1.42
N PRO A 193 1.76 -10.58 -1.81
CA PRO A 193 2.79 -11.10 -0.94
C PRO A 193 2.96 -10.19 0.28
N SER A 194 3.41 -10.73 1.39
CA SER A 194 3.53 -9.99 2.65
C SER A 194 4.45 -8.76 2.54
N GLY A 195 5.49 -8.81 1.69
CA GLY A 195 6.42 -7.69 1.48
C GLY A 195 5.76 -6.43 0.92
N LEU A 196 4.69 -6.56 0.16
CA LEU A 196 3.89 -5.43 -0.34
C LEU A 196 2.67 -5.13 0.54
N ALA A 197 2.57 -5.79 1.70
CA ALA A 197 1.49 -5.65 2.68
C ALA A 197 2.04 -5.27 4.07
N TYR A 198 1.99 -6.17 5.04
CA TYR A 198 2.36 -5.88 6.43
C TYR A 198 3.75 -6.42 6.83
N TYR A 199 4.30 -7.33 6.07
CA TYR A 199 5.58 -8.00 6.25
C TYR A 199 5.82 -8.53 7.67
N ALA A 200 6.85 -8.00 8.37
CA ALA A 200 7.18 -8.37 9.75
C ALA A 200 6.20 -7.83 10.79
N ASN A 201 5.35 -6.89 10.40
CA ASN A 201 4.35 -6.32 11.29
C ASN A 201 3.11 -7.21 11.29
N SER A 202 2.48 -7.37 12.46
CA SER A 202 1.16 -7.99 12.56
C SER A 202 0.10 -6.90 12.77
N SER A 203 -1.07 -7.08 12.18
CA SER A 203 -2.28 -6.39 12.61
C SER A 203 -3.16 -7.38 13.39
N SER A 204 -4.24 -6.90 14.01
CA SER A 204 -5.06 -7.72 14.92
C SER A 204 -5.53 -9.06 14.32
N ALA A 205 -5.73 -9.13 13.02
CA ALA A 205 -6.24 -10.32 12.33
C ALA A 205 -5.27 -10.87 11.28
N ILE A 206 -4.18 -10.15 10.96
CA ILE A 206 -3.19 -10.54 9.96
C ILE A 206 -1.87 -10.81 10.67
N PRO A 207 -1.42 -12.07 10.79
CA PRO A 207 -0.12 -12.40 11.35
C PRO A 207 1.03 -11.85 10.50
N ALA A 208 2.20 -11.64 11.13
CA ALA A 208 3.41 -11.27 10.39
C ALA A 208 3.72 -12.31 9.30
N TYR A 209 4.33 -11.86 8.21
CA TYR A 209 4.76 -12.70 7.07
C TYR A 209 3.63 -13.49 6.39
N THR A 210 2.42 -12.92 6.38
CA THR A 210 1.24 -13.60 5.83
C THR A 210 0.80 -12.93 4.52
N PRO A 211 0.78 -13.68 3.41
CA PRO A 211 0.16 -13.21 2.17
C PRO A 211 -1.36 -13.14 2.31
N ILE A 212 -1.96 -12.13 1.69
CA ILE A 212 -3.38 -11.82 1.81
C ILE A 212 -4.00 -11.56 0.44
N TYR A 213 -5.32 -11.57 0.36
CA TYR A 213 -6.01 -11.06 -0.84
C TYR A 213 -7.10 -10.07 -0.48
N PHE A 214 -7.33 -9.13 -1.39
CA PHE A 214 -8.42 -8.16 -1.31
C PHE A 214 -9.40 -8.39 -2.45
N THR A 215 -10.69 -8.26 -2.16
CA THR A 215 -11.69 -7.88 -3.14
C THR A 215 -11.91 -6.39 -2.99
N PHE A 216 -12.03 -5.65 -4.09
CA PHE A 216 -12.17 -4.19 -4.02
C PHE A 216 -13.09 -3.64 -5.11
N LYS A 217 -13.62 -2.43 -4.86
CA LYS A 217 -14.42 -1.61 -5.77
C LYS A 217 -13.80 -0.22 -5.80
N LEU A 218 -13.47 0.29 -6.98
CA LEU A 218 -12.84 1.59 -7.16
C LEU A 218 -13.88 2.58 -7.70
N PHE A 219 -14.29 3.52 -6.86
CA PHE A 219 -15.43 4.41 -7.17
C PHE A 219 -15.00 5.73 -7.80
N ASP A 220 -14.01 6.40 -7.21
CA ASP A 220 -13.63 7.75 -7.59
C ASP A 220 -12.15 7.99 -7.31
N LEU A 221 -11.58 9.06 -7.83
CA LEU A 221 -10.22 9.51 -7.53
C LEU A 221 -10.18 11.02 -7.35
N GLN A 222 -9.16 11.47 -6.66
CA GLN A 222 -8.71 12.84 -6.58
C GLN A 222 -7.27 12.89 -7.03
N ARG A 223 -6.98 13.68 -8.07
CA ARG A 223 -5.61 13.94 -8.50
C ARG A 223 -4.87 14.68 -7.40
N MET A 224 -3.66 14.29 -7.17
CA MET A 224 -2.79 14.88 -6.16
C MET A 224 -1.69 15.68 -6.84
N ASP A 225 -1.08 16.53 -6.07
CA ASP A 225 0.02 17.43 -6.34
C ASP A 225 0.86 17.35 -5.06
N ASN A 226 1.91 16.50 -5.07
CA ASN A 226 2.48 15.92 -3.85
C ASN A 226 3.82 16.55 -3.43
N GLU A 227 4.30 17.62 -4.07
CA GLU A 227 5.50 18.32 -3.60
C GLU A 227 5.29 18.83 -2.19
N TYR A 228 6.34 18.75 -1.40
CA TYR A 228 6.26 19.09 0.01
C TYR A 228 7.49 19.82 0.53
N ASN A 229 7.26 20.72 1.48
CA ASN A 229 8.30 21.30 2.30
C ASN A 229 8.47 20.49 3.59
N SER A 230 9.71 20.12 3.91
CA SER A 230 10.06 19.48 5.16
C SER A 230 10.65 20.49 6.14
N SER A 231 10.17 20.51 7.37
CA SER A 231 10.65 21.37 8.44
C SER A 231 10.69 20.64 9.78
N SER A 232 11.22 21.30 10.81
CA SER A 232 11.16 20.77 12.20
C SER A 232 9.72 20.52 12.70
N ASN A 233 8.72 21.12 12.07
CA ASN A 233 7.30 20.96 12.42
C ASN A 233 6.60 19.87 11.60
N GLY A 234 7.33 19.18 10.73
CA GLY A 234 6.82 18.09 9.88
C GLY A 234 6.81 18.44 8.40
N ILE A 235 6.12 17.60 7.63
CA ILE A 235 5.94 17.71 6.19
C ILE A 235 4.67 18.51 5.91
N VAL A 236 4.75 19.49 5.02
CA VAL A 236 3.62 20.28 4.53
C VAL A 236 3.57 20.15 3.02
N PHE A 237 2.54 19.52 2.50
CA PHE A 237 2.27 19.44 1.06
C PHE A 237 1.87 20.82 0.55
N VAL A 238 2.54 21.28 -0.48
CA VAL A 238 2.39 22.64 -1.02
C VAL A 238 1.90 22.57 -2.46
N GLY A 239 2.36 21.57 -3.19
CA GLY A 239 2.19 21.45 -4.62
C GLY A 239 2.88 22.57 -5.41
N ASP A 240 3.23 22.32 -6.62
CA ASP A 240 3.78 23.34 -7.53
C ASP A 240 2.74 23.86 -8.54
N GLY A 241 1.60 23.16 -8.66
CA GLY A 241 0.48 23.48 -9.55
C GLY A 241 0.35 22.57 -10.74
N VAL A 242 1.25 21.59 -10.90
CA VAL A 242 1.14 20.48 -11.84
C VAL A 242 0.70 19.24 -11.08
N PRO A 243 -0.43 18.63 -11.40
CA PRO A 243 -0.81 17.34 -10.77
C PRO A 243 0.14 16.21 -11.15
N ASP A 244 0.54 15.38 -10.19
CA ASP A 244 1.49 14.27 -10.35
C ASP A 244 1.30 13.45 -11.63
N TYR A 245 0.06 13.16 -12.02
CA TYR A 245 -0.21 12.34 -13.20
C TYR A 245 0.25 12.97 -14.53
N LEU A 246 0.55 14.27 -14.53
CA LEU A 246 1.13 15.00 -15.68
C LEU A 246 2.66 14.97 -15.66
N GLU A 247 3.25 14.57 -14.56
CA GLU A 247 4.68 14.41 -14.32
C GLU A 247 5.14 12.95 -14.46
N ASP A 248 4.25 12.09 -14.91
CA ASP A 248 4.54 10.72 -15.33
C ASP A 248 5.23 10.75 -16.71
N VAL A 249 6.56 10.90 -16.68
CA VAL A 249 7.41 11.13 -17.86
C VAL A 249 7.33 9.97 -18.85
N ASN A 250 7.24 8.74 -18.35
CA ASN A 250 7.18 7.53 -19.16
C ASN A 250 5.75 7.12 -19.55
N GLY A 251 4.72 7.70 -18.91
CA GLY A 251 3.31 7.47 -19.20
C GLY A 251 2.76 6.12 -18.77
N ASP A 252 3.39 5.47 -17.78
CA ASP A 252 3.03 4.11 -17.35
C ASP A 252 2.00 4.07 -16.21
N GLY A 253 1.71 5.22 -15.59
CA GLY A 253 0.78 5.41 -14.48
C GLY A 253 1.39 5.16 -13.10
N TYR A 254 2.72 5.10 -13.01
CA TYR A 254 3.44 4.81 -11.78
C TYR A 254 4.61 5.75 -11.57
N LEU A 255 4.53 6.56 -10.55
CA LEU A 255 5.57 7.49 -10.13
C LEU A 255 6.19 6.99 -8.83
N TYR A 256 7.52 6.93 -8.75
CA TYR A 256 8.25 6.36 -7.63
C TYR A 256 9.28 7.33 -7.06
N ASP A 257 9.32 7.40 -5.73
CA ASP A 257 10.43 8.03 -5.01
C ASP A 257 11.54 6.99 -4.75
N PHE A 258 12.57 6.99 -5.57
CA PHE A 258 13.71 6.09 -5.46
C PHE A 258 14.83 6.55 -4.54
N ARG A 259 14.67 7.67 -3.81
CA ARG A 259 15.67 8.19 -2.86
C ARG A 259 15.94 7.23 -1.70
N ASN A 260 15.00 6.34 -1.37
CA ASN A 260 15.24 5.27 -0.40
C ASN A 260 16.05 4.13 -1.04
N THR A 261 17.37 4.27 -1.08
CA THR A 261 18.29 3.27 -1.68
C THR A 261 18.36 1.94 -0.92
N THR A 262 17.85 1.86 0.31
CA THR A 262 17.70 0.59 1.03
C THR A 262 16.54 -0.22 0.47
N LYS A 263 15.43 0.44 0.19
CA LYS A 263 14.25 -0.18 -0.40
C LYS A 263 14.43 -0.40 -1.91
N TYR A 264 15.08 0.54 -2.58
CA TYR A 264 15.28 0.54 -4.04
C TYR A 264 16.79 0.64 -4.37
N PRO A 265 17.59 -0.40 -4.10
CA PRO A 265 19.05 -0.32 -4.26
C PRO A 265 19.50 -0.16 -5.72
N ASN A 266 18.73 -0.63 -6.69
CA ASN A 266 19.02 -0.55 -8.12
C ASN A 266 17.69 -0.38 -8.89
N PRO A 267 17.06 0.79 -8.86
CA PRO A 267 15.78 1.00 -9.51
C PRO A 267 15.89 0.78 -11.02
N PRO A 268 14.87 0.14 -11.65
CA PRO A 268 14.76 0.05 -13.10
C PRO A 268 14.71 1.46 -13.71
N LYS A 269 15.50 1.69 -14.75
CA LYS A 269 15.62 3.01 -15.38
C LYS A 269 14.35 3.48 -16.09
N ASP A 270 13.56 2.55 -16.53
CA ASP A 270 12.27 2.76 -17.19
C ASP A 270 11.12 3.12 -16.22
N LEU A 271 11.41 3.12 -14.92
CA LEU A 271 10.48 3.55 -13.87
C LEU A 271 10.90 4.88 -13.22
N ILE A 272 11.91 5.58 -13.77
CA ILE A 272 12.41 6.83 -13.20
C ILE A 272 11.74 7.99 -13.95
N ASP A 273 10.98 8.78 -13.21
CA ASP A 273 10.38 10.04 -13.65
C ASP A 273 11.14 11.18 -12.96
N ASP A 274 12.26 11.59 -13.56
CA ASP A 274 13.23 12.57 -13.04
C ASP A 274 13.87 13.22 -14.28
N THR A 275 13.37 14.40 -14.63
CA THR A 275 13.67 15.08 -15.90
C THR A 275 15.09 15.64 -15.93
N ASP A 276 15.56 16.26 -14.84
CA ASP A 276 16.88 16.89 -14.77
C ASP A 276 17.98 15.93 -14.27
N GLY A 277 17.60 14.79 -13.68
CA GLY A 277 18.51 13.73 -13.22
C GLY A 277 19.18 14.02 -11.89
N ASP A 278 18.60 14.87 -11.05
CA ASP A 278 19.15 15.20 -9.74
C ASP A 278 18.85 14.16 -8.66
N GLY A 279 17.92 13.22 -8.93
CA GLY A 279 17.52 12.10 -8.09
C GLY A 279 16.25 12.37 -7.28
N ILE A 280 15.58 13.49 -7.49
CA ILE A 280 14.22 13.78 -7.03
C ILE A 280 13.29 13.46 -8.21
N ALA A 281 12.22 12.74 -8.00
CA ALA A 281 11.25 12.50 -9.07
C ALA A 281 10.39 13.75 -9.27
N ASP A 282 10.00 14.05 -10.52
CA ASP A 282 9.32 15.29 -10.91
C ASP A 282 8.10 15.57 -9.98
N PHE A 283 7.27 14.60 -9.68
CA PHE A 283 6.10 14.75 -8.79
C PHE A 283 6.43 15.12 -7.32
N LEU A 284 7.69 15.26 -6.97
CA LEU A 284 8.22 15.67 -5.65
C LEU A 284 9.23 16.81 -5.76
N ASP A 285 9.52 17.25 -6.97
CA ASP A 285 10.44 18.34 -7.25
C ASP A 285 9.67 19.67 -7.43
N PHE A 286 10.32 20.75 -7.15
CA PHE A 286 9.81 22.10 -7.39
C PHE A 286 10.43 22.77 -8.62
N ASP A 287 11.44 22.12 -9.25
CA ASP A 287 12.23 22.64 -10.37
C ASP A 287 12.59 21.49 -11.31
N ASP A 288 11.57 20.93 -12.00
CA ASP A 288 11.64 19.66 -12.75
C ASP A 288 12.74 19.63 -13.83
N ASP A 289 13.09 20.78 -14.42
CA ASP A 289 14.11 20.86 -15.48
C ASP A 289 15.46 21.39 -15.00
N GLY A 290 15.58 21.73 -13.69
CA GLY A 290 16.81 22.09 -13.02
C GLY A 290 17.43 23.42 -13.49
N ASP A 291 16.62 24.33 -14.08
CA ASP A 291 17.12 25.59 -14.62
C ASP A 291 17.25 26.71 -13.56
N GLY A 292 16.78 26.46 -12.33
CA GLY A 292 16.82 27.38 -11.18
C GLY A 292 15.57 28.25 -11.04
N PHE A 293 14.56 28.02 -11.85
CA PHE A 293 13.22 28.56 -11.66
C PHE A 293 12.30 27.41 -11.27
N SER A 294 11.40 27.63 -10.32
CA SER A 294 10.47 26.57 -9.94
C SER A 294 9.40 26.37 -11.01
N THR A 295 8.97 25.14 -11.22
CA THR A 295 7.86 24.75 -12.11
C THR A 295 6.64 25.65 -11.90
N ARG A 296 6.28 25.92 -10.62
CA ARG A 296 5.21 26.85 -10.27
C ARG A 296 5.43 28.27 -10.82
N PHE A 297 6.66 28.77 -10.82
CA PHE A 297 6.97 30.11 -11.36
C PHE A 297 6.78 30.13 -12.88
N GLU A 298 7.22 29.09 -13.57
CA GLU A 298 7.18 29.01 -15.02
C GLU A 298 5.76 28.88 -15.56
N ILE A 299 4.90 28.09 -14.90
CA ILE A 299 3.49 27.96 -15.27
C ILE A 299 2.62 29.14 -14.78
N THR A 300 3.17 30.05 -13.97
CA THR A 300 2.42 31.22 -13.48
C THR A 300 2.30 32.26 -14.57
N LYS A 301 1.09 32.61 -14.96
CA LYS A 301 0.81 33.68 -15.93
C LYS A 301 1.20 35.06 -15.37
N ALA A 302 1.50 36.02 -16.24
CA ALA A 302 1.77 37.40 -15.87
C ALA A 302 0.64 38.06 -15.04
N THR A 303 -0.56 37.48 -15.02
CA THR A 303 -1.68 37.91 -14.17
C THR A 303 -1.63 37.33 -12.74
N GLY A 304 -0.63 36.50 -12.41
CA GLY A 304 -0.54 35.79 -11.11
C GLY A 304 -1.44 34.57 -11.00
N GLU A 305 -2.13 34.17 -12.07
CA GLU A 305 -2.90 32.92 -12.11
C GLU A 305 -1.99 31.74 -12.52
N VAL A 306 -1.97 30.71 -11.72
CA VAL A 306 -1.28 29.44 -12.05
C VAL A 306 -1.96 28.83 -13.28
N GLY A 307 -1.17 28.53 -14.32
CA GLY A 307 -1.63 27.81 -15.50
C GLY A 307 -1.84 26.35 -15.14
N ILE A 308 -2.96 25.77 -15.58
CA ILE A 308 -3.05 24.31 -15.68
C ILE A 308 -2.41 23.94 -17.01
N VAL A 309 -1.39 23.12 -17.01
CA VAL A 309 -0.88 22.49 -18.23
C VAL A 309 -1.96 21.53 -18.71
N ASN A 310 -2.77 21.96 -19.66
CA ASN A 310 -3.68 21.09 -20.37
C ASN A 310 -2.83 20.32 -21.38
N GLY A 311 -2.61 19.03 -21.12
CA GLY A 311 -2.05 18.10 -22.07
C GLY A 311 -2.95 17.91 -23.29
#